data_ec1ddcc1fe473a40d59488d8475173f5
#
_entry.id   ec1ddcc1fe473a40d59488d8475173f5
#
_cell.length_a   1.000
_cell.length_b   1.000
_cell.length_c   1.000
_cell.angle_alpha   90.00
_cell.angle_beta   90.00
_cell.angle_gamma   90.00
#
_symmetry.space_group_name_H-M   'P 1'
#
loop_
_entity.id
_entity.type
_entity.pdbx_description
1 polymer ?
#
loop_
_entity_poly.entity_id
_entity_poly.type
_entity_poly.pdbx_seq_one_letter_code
_entity_poly.pdbx_strand_id
1 'polypeptide(L)'
;MKTMITLLFSALCVATVSAQTDEKDNAMLNNGINFLDIPYVAHTLEVTDGEEELIINCDEVDCTTFVEYTLAMALSPTEDGQVAEGDFATNLQKIRYRDGKINGYPSRLHYIADWVNNGIRNGFLEDVTTAYSPYTQKVSLSYMSSHPELYKQLS
;
A
#
# COMPACT_ATOMS: atom_id res chain seq x y z
N MET A 1 51.10 -53.12 -8.82
CA MET A 1 49.71 -52.87 -8.42
C MET A 1 49.65 -51.45 -7.83
N LYS A 2 49.19 -50.47 -8.58
CA LYS A 2 48.98 -49.10 -8.14
C LYS A 2 47.51 -48.90 -7.83
N THR A 3 47.23 -48.73 -6.54
CA THR A 3 45.89 -48.45 -6.05
C THR A 3 45.58 -46.95 -6.25
N MET A 4 44.67 -46.62 -7.20
CA MET A 4 44.12 -45.28 -7.35
C MET A 4 43.08 -45.04 -6.27
N ILE A 5 43.33 -44.09 -5.40
CA ILE A 5 42.36 -43.56 -4.45
C ILE A 5 41.62 -42.43 -5.16
N THR A 6 40.36 -42.70 -5.48
CA THR A 6 39.46 -41.70 -6.03
C THR A 6 38.84 -40.92 -4.91
N LEU A 7 39.29 -39.67 -4.73
CA LEU A 7 38.70 -38.70 -3.79
C LEU A 7 37.35 -38.20 -4.45
N LEU A 8 36.23 -38.63 -3.91
CA LEU A 8 34.97 -38.02 -4.18
C LEU A 8 34.89 -36.67 -3.45
N PHE A 9 35.03 -35.59 -4.19
CA PHE A 9 34.64 -34.25 -3.72
C PHE A 9 33.13 -34.16 -3.78
N SER A 10 32.46 -34.39 -2.65
CA SER A 10 31.05 -33.99 -2.52
C SER A 10 31.00 -32.45 -2.41
N ALA A 11 30.66 -31.80 -3.51
CA ALA A 11 30.32 -30.39 -3.52
C ALA A 11 29.02 -30.23 -2.73
N LEU A 12 29.15 -29.83 -1.46
CA LEU A 12 28.03 -29.38 -0.64
C LEU A 12 27.57 -28.02 -1.22
N CYS A 13 26.57 -28.06 -2.11
CA CYS A 13 25.87 -26.86 -2.53
C CYS A 13 25.12 -26.32 -1.31
N VAL A 14 25.78 -25.41 -0.56
CA VAL A 14 25.11 -24.54 0.38
C VAL A 14 24.31 -23.56 -0.49
N ALA A 15 23.03 -23.87 -0.71
CA ALA A 15 22.08 -22.91 -1.20
C ALA A 15 21.98 -21.83 -0.11
N THR A 16 22.74 -20.76 -0.26
CA THR A 16 22.47 -19.51 0.45
C THR A 16 21.11 -19.04 -0.06
N VAL A 17 20.07 -19.29 0.70
CA VAL A 17 18.82 -18.57 0.59
C VAL A 17 19.18 -17.13 0.99
N SER A 18 19.63 -16.35 0.03
CA SER A 18 19.61 -14.90 0.12
C SER A 18 18.12 -14.57 0.25
N ALA A 19 17.68 -14.22 1.44
CA ALA A 19 16.47 -13.45 1.58
C ALA A 19 16.77 -12.15 0.83
N GLN A 20 16.41 -12.11 -0.46
CA GLN A 20 16.22 -10.84 -1.14
C GLN A 20 15.03 -10.22 -0.43
N THR A 21 15.34 -9.38 0.58
CA THR A 21 14.41 -8.35 1.01
C THR A 21 14.13 -7.56 -0.26
N ASP A 22 12.89 -7.63 -0.71
CA ASP A 22 12.51 -7.00 -1.96
C ASP A 22 12.87 -5.50 -1.81
N GLU A 23 13.52 -4.93 -2.81
CA GLU A 23 13.97 -3.52 -2.77
C GLU A 23 12.77 -2.58 -2.47
N LYS A 24 11.56 -3.00 -2.86
CA LYS A 24 10.30 -2.34 -2.54
C LYS A 24 9.94 -2.34 -1.05
N ASP A 25 10.24 -3.43 -0.32
CA ASP A 25 10.00 -3.50 1.12
C ASP A 25 10.90 -2.52 1.86
N ASN A 26 12.15 -2.38 1.42
CA ASN A 26 13.06 -1.38 1.96
C ASN A 26 12.63 0.05 1.62
N ALA A 27 12.11 0.29 0.41
CA ALA A 27 11.64 1.61 0.01
C ALA A 27 10.44 2.05 0.85
N MET A 28 9.47 1.16 1.09
CA MET A 28 8.31 1.48 1.92
C MET A 28 8.70 1.80 3.37
N LEU A 29 9.64 1.03 3.95
CA LEU A 29 10.17 1.30 5.29
C LEU A 29 10.91 2.64 5.34
N ASN A 30 11.79 2.91 4.39
CA ASN A 30 12.55 4.16 4.32
C ASN A 30 11.64 5.37 4.16
N ASN A 31 10.61 5.28 3.31
CA ASN A 31 9.61 6.32 3.17
C ASN A 31 8.81 6.52 4.48
N GLY A 32 8.47 5.43 5.17
CA GLY A 32 7.77 5.50 6.46
C GLY A 32 8.58 6.20 7.55
N ILE A 33 9.90 6.03 7.58
CA ILE A 33 10.80 6.70 8.52
C ILE A 33 10.76 8.23 8.36
N ASN A 34 10.54 8.74 7.14
CA ASN A 34 10.46 10.17 6.88
C ASN A 34 9.21 10.82 7.53
N PHE A 35 8.24 10.01 7.97
CA PHE A 35 7.05 10.49 8.70
C PHE A 35 7.19 10.42 10.23
N LEU A 36 8.38 10.04 10.76
CA LEU A 36 8.64 10.17 12.20
C LEU A 36 8.52 11.65 12.61
N ASP A 37 7.86 11.88 13.74
CA ASP A 37 7.57 13.21 14.29
C ASP A 37 6.56 14.06 13.50
N ILE A 38 6.01 13.55 12.38
CA ILE A 38 4.87 14.19 11.71
C ILE A 38 3.62 14.06 12.59
N PRO A 39 2.87 15.16 12.86
CA PRO A 39 1.68 15.11 13.68
C PRO A 39 0.61 14.15 13.16
N TYR A 40 0.01 13.38 14.09
CA TYR A 40 -1.19 12.63 13.78
C TYR A 40 -2.40 13.55 13.84
N VAL A 41 -3.08 13.75 12.71
CA VAL A 41 -4.30 14.54 12.61
C VAL A 41 -5.36 13.74 11.84
N ALA A 42 -6.50 13.52 12.50
CA ALA A 42 -7.61 12.81 11.87
C ALA A 42 -8.35 13.72 10.88
N HIS A 43 -8.98 13.12 9.88
CA HIS A 43 -9.86 13.80 8.90
C HIS A 43 -9.15 14.81 7.98
N THR A 44 -7.86 14.63 7.71
CA THR A 44 -7.07 15.51 6.82
C THR A 44 -7.57 15.49 5.36
N LEU A 45 -8.39 14.51 4.98
CA LEU A 45 -9.00 14.38 3.65
C LEU A 45 -10.45 14.88 3.58
N GLU A 46 -11.02 15.37 4.67
CA GLU A 46 -12.41 15.80 4.71
C GLU A 46 -12.54 17.26 4.24
N VAL A 47 -12.93 17.42 2.96
CA VAL A 47 -13.33 18.71 2.42
C VAL A 47 -14.83 18.85 2.60
N THR A 48 -15.27 19.83 3.38
CA THR A 48 -16.68 20.01 3.70
C THR A 48 -17.46 20.79 2.63
N ASP A 49 -16.74 21.60 1.84
CA ASP A 49 -17.32 22.51 0.85
C ASP A 49 -16.53 22.40 -0.47
N GLY A 50 -17.01 21.65 -1.44
CA GLY A 50 -16.36 21.50 -2.74
C GLY A 50 -16.54 20.14 -3.39
N GLU A 51 -15.97 20.01 -4.58
CA GLU A 51 -15.87 18.73 -5.28
C GLU A 51 -14.74 17.90 -4.69
N GLU A 52 -14.88 16.58 -4.74
CA GLU A 52 -13.83 15.66 -4.33
C GLU A 52 -12.60 15.79 -5.24
N GLU A 53 -11.43 15.99 -4.65
CA GLU A 53 -10.17 16.12 -5.37
C GLU A 53 -9.04 15.40 -4.65
N LEU A 54 -7.92 15.18 -5.33
CA LEU A 54 -6.74 14.54 -4.75
C LEU A 54 -6.04 15.52 -3.80
N ILE A 55 -6.24 15.32 -2.49
CA ILE A 55 -5.54 16.07 -1.45
C ILE A 55 -4.21 15.38 -1.16
N ILE A 56 -3.13 16.16 -1.16
CA ILE A 56 -1.77 15.73 -0.75
C ILE A 56 -1.34 16.67 0.38
N ASN A 57 -1.23 16.13 1.60
CA ASN A 57 -0.73 16.83 2.79
C ASN A 57 0.20 15.86 3.53
N CYS A 58 1.50 16.05 3.38
CA CYS A 58 2.52 15.23 4.06
C CYS A 58 2.97 15.84 5.39
N ASP A 59 2.47 17.01 5.77
CA ASP A 59 2.79 17.68 7.03
C ASP A 59 1.94 17.19 8.21
N GLU A 60 0.85 16.50 7.90
CA GLU A 60 -0.08 15.90 8.86
C GLU A 60 -0.62 14.58 8.29
N VAL A 61 -0.65 13.52 9.08
CA VAL A 61 -1.13 12.22 8.62
C VAL A 61 -2.04 11.55 9.64
N ASP A 62 -2.96 10.74 9.15
CA ASP A 62 -3.63 9.70 9.95
C ASP A 62 -3.09 8.31 9.54
N CYS A 63 -3.63 7.25 10.15
CA CYS A 63 -3.17 5.88 9.85
C CYS A 63 -3.37 5.48 8.37
N THR A 64 -4.41 5.99 7.72
CA THR A 64 -4.71 5.67 6.32
C THR A 64 -3.80 6.45 5.38
N THR A 65 -3.73 7.76 5.56
CA THR A 65 -2.90 8.64 4.71
C THR A 65 -1.42 8.32 4.84
N PHE A 66 -0.95 7.96 6.04
CA PHE A 66 0.42 7.47 6.25
C PHE A 66 0.74 6.26 5.36
N VAL A 67 -0.13 5.23 5.37
CA VAL A 67 0.08 4.02 4.54
C VAL A 67 -0.03 4.35 3.05
N GLU A 68 -1.00 5.17 2.65
CA GLU A 68 -1.18 5.58 1.26
C GLU A 68 0.04 6.35 0.72
N TYR A 69 0.57 7.30 1.49
CA TYR A 69 1.76 8.07 1.09
C TYR A 69 3.00 7.19 0.99
N THR A 70 3.28 6.37 2.00
CA THR A 70 4.46 5.50 2.00
C THR A 70 4.42 4.50 0.85
N LEU A 71 3.25 3.94 0.56
CA LEU A 71 3.05 3.02 -0.56
C LEU A 71 3.18 3.74 -1.91
N ALA A 72 2.54 4.91 -2.07
CA ALA A 72 2.64 5.69 -3.29
C ALA A 72 4.07 6.11 -3.60
N MET A 73 4.83 6.55 -2.59
CA MET A 73 6.26 6.86 -2.72
C MET A 73 7.07 5.64 -3.14
N ALA A 74 6.84 4.48 -2.53
CA ALA A 74 7.54 3.25 -2.86
C ALA A 74 7.25 2.73 -4.29
N LEU A 75 6.09 3.10 -4.84
CA LEU A 75 5.70 2.79 -6.22
C LEU A 75 6.17 3.83 -7.24
N SER A 76 6.85 4.88 -6.80
CA SER A 76 7.24 6.03 -7.63
C SER A 76 8.74 6.34 -7.53
N PRO A 77 9.66 5.34 -7.63
CA PRO A 77 11.08 5.59 -7.52
C PRO A 77 11.61 6.25 -8.80
N THR A 78 12.54 7.19 -8.62
CA THR A 78 13.44 7.66 -9.70
C THR A 78 14.65 6.73 -9.81
N GLU A 79 15.46 6.88 -10.87
CA GLU A 79 16.69 6.08 -11.04
C GLU A 79 17.71 6.26 -9.91
N ASP A 80 17.70 7.41 -9.25
CA ASP A 80 18.56 7.73 -8.09
C ASP A 80 17.89 7.43 -6.73
N GLY A 81 16.73 6.77 -6.74
CA GLY A 81 16.00 6.34 -5.53
C GLY A 81 15.22 7.44 -4.83
N GLN A 82 15.05 8.60 -5.46
CA GLN A 82 14.14 9.65 -4.98
C GLN A 82 12.70 9.32 -5.39
N VAL A 83 11.76 10.19 -5.05
CA VAL A 83 10.35 10.05 -5.43
C VAL A 83 10.04 10.93 -6.63
N ALA A 84 9.52 10.33 -7.70
CA ALA A 84 9.04 11.06 -8.87
C ALA A 84 7.67 11.68 -8.57
N GLU A 85 7.59 13.00 -8.42
CA GLU A 85 6.37 13.71 -7.98
C GLU A 85 5.13 13.41 -8.83
N GLY A 86 5.27 13.38 -10.16
CA GLY A 86 4.16 13.09 -11.07
C GLY A 86 3.64 11.65 -10.93
N ASP A 87 4.54 10.70 -10.73
CA ASP A 87 4.20 9.29 -10.52
C ASP A 87 3.60 9.10 -9.13
N PHE A 88 4.12 9.82 -8.12
CA PHE A 88 3.58 9.80 -6.77
C PHE A 88 2.10 10.22 -6.74
N ALA A 89 1.76 11.36 -7.33
CA ALA A 89 0.36 11.80 -7.38
C ALA A 89 -0.53 10.81 -8.13
N THR A 90 -0.03 10.26 -9.26
CA THR A 90 -0.75 9.26 -10.06
C THR A 90 -0.98 7.97 -9.29
N ASN A 91 0.04 7.47 -8.59
CA ASN A 91 -0.05 6.24 -7.80
C ASN A 91 -0.91 6.44 -6.56
N LEU A 92 -0.81 7.60 -5.89
CA LEU A 92 -1.66 7.95 -4.76
C LEU A 92 -3.14 7.97 -5.16
N GLN A 93 -3.46 8.56 -6.32
CA GLN A 93 -4.83 8.54 -6.83
C GLN A 93 -5.34 7.11 -7.09
N LYS A 94 -4.52 6.22 -7.67
CA LYS A 94 -4.88 4.81 -7.89
C LYS A 94 -5.10 4.05 -6.58
N ILE A 95 -4.33 4.38 -5.54
CA ILE A 95 -4.42 3.75 -4.22
C ILE A 95 -5.67 4.21 -3.47
N ARG A 96 -5.95 5.51 -3.49
CA ARG A 96 -7.00 6.16 -2.69
C ARG A 96 -8.40 6.06 -3.30
N TYR A 97 -8.50 6.05 -4.62
CA TYR A 97 -9.77 6.09 -5.33
C TYR A 97 -10.06 4.80 -6.08
N ARG A 98 -11.33 4.44 -6.13
CA ARG A 98 -11.84 3.25 -6.83
C ARG A 98 -11.40 3.27 -8.29
N ASP A 99 -10.63 2.25 -8.68
CA ASP A 99 -10.04 2.10 -10.02
C ASP A 99 -9.27 3.37 -10.48
N GLY A 100 -8.72 4.14 -9.53
CA GLY A 100 -7.94 5.34 -9.78
C GLY A 100 -8.74 6.53 -10.32
N LYS A 101 -10.06 6.56 -10.14
CA LYS A 101 -10.92 7.59 -10.70
C LYS A 101 -11.60 8.42 -9.62
N ILE A 102 -11.42 9.74 -9.68
CA ILE A 102 -12.13 10.68 -8.84
C ILE A 102 -13.49 10.95 -9.49
N ASN A 103 -14.56 10.62 -8.78
CA ASN A 103 -15.93 10.85 -9.21
C ASN A 103 -16.81 11.09 -7.98
N GLY A 104 -16.59 12.22 -7.32
CA GLY A 104 -17.24 12.60 -6.07
C GLY A 104 -16.80 11.75 -4.88
N TYR A 105 -17.27 12.13 -3.71
CA TYR A 105 -16.92 11.55 -2.42
C TYR A 105 -17.01 10.01 -2.35
N PRO A 106 -18.04 9.32 -2.91
CA PRO A 106 -18.15 7.87 -2.85
C PRO A 106 -17.06 7.11 -3.65
N SER A 107 -16.30 7.79 -4.51
CA SER A 107 -15.21 7.17 -5.26
C SER A 107 -13.96 6.96 -4.41
N ARG A 108 -13.79 7.72 -3.32
CA ARG A 108 -12.75 7.52 -2.34
C ARG A 108 -13.01 6.22 -1.55
N LEU A 109 -11.97 5.45 -1.27
CA LEU A 109 -12.08 4.14 -0.62
C LEU A 109 -12.14 4.29 0.90
N HIS A 110 -13.34 4.49 1.43
CA HIS A 110 -13.56 4.75 2.87
C HIS A 110 -13.47 3.50 3.75
N TYR A 111 -13.64 2.31 3.18
CA TYR A 111 -13.54 1.05 3.92
C TYR A 111 -12.22 0.35 3.62
N ILE A 112 -11.48 -0.03 4.65
CA ILE A 112 -10.20 -0.74 4.50
C ILE A 112 -10.34 -2.02 3.66
N ALA A 113 -11.41 -2.80 3.85
CA ALA A 113 -11.64 -4.00 3.04
C ALA A 113 -11.82 -3.68 1.55
N ASP A 114 -12.47 -2.57 1.22
CA ASP A 114 -12.64 -2.12 -0.17
C ASP A 114 -11.31 -1.58 -0.74
N TRP A 115 -10.56 -0.83 0.07
CA TRP A 115 -9.22 -0.37 -0.25
C TRP A 115 -8.26 -1.53 -0.55
N VAL A 116 -8.23 -2.57 0.30
CA VAL A 116 -7.42 -3.79 0.08
C VAL A 116 -7.86 -4.49 -1.21
N ASN A 117 -9.16 -4.71 -1.41
CA ASN A 117 -9.68 -5.34 -2.63
C ASN A 117 -9.34 -4.55 -3.90
N ASN A 118 -9.40 -3.21 -3.82
CA ASN A 118 -8.97 -2.35 -4.93
C ASN A 118 -7.47 -2.52 -5.22
N GLY A 119 -6.65 -2.58 -4.17
CA GLY A 119 -5.20 -2.81 -4.29
C GLY A 119 -4.85 -4.13 -4.95
N ILE A 120 -5.55 -5.21 -4.57
CA ILE A 120 -5.38 -6.54 -5.17
C ILE A 120 -5.77 -6.52 -6.66
N ARG A 121 -6.93 -5.94 -7.00
CA ARG A 121 -7.39 -5.83 -8.40
C ARG A 121 -6.45 -5.02 -9.28
N ASN A 122 -5.83 -3.98 -8.72
CA ASN A 122 -4.90 -3.11 -9.43
C ASN A 122 -3.44 -3.57 -9.36
N GLY A 123 -3.16 -4.70 -8.68
CA GLY A 123 -1.87 -5.39 -8.71
C GLY A 123 -0.77 -4.76 -7.85
N PHE A 124 -1.09 -3.88 -6.91
CA PHE A 124 -0.12 -3.35 -5.94
C PHE A 124 -0.22 -3.98 -4.54
N LEU A 125 -1.20 -4.85 -4.30
CA LEU A 125 -1.32 -5.71 -3.12
C LEU A 125 -1.55 -7.16 -3.52
N GLU A 126 -1.11 -8.08 -2.66
CA GLU A 126 -1.38 -9.50 -2.76
C GLU A 126 -2.12 -10.00 -1.50
N ASP A 127 -3.16 -10.82 -1.68
CA ASP A 127 -3.84 -11.47 -0.57
C ASP A 127 -3.10 -12.73 -0.14
N VAL A 128 -2.37 -12.65 0.95
CA VAL A 128 -1.64 -13.78 1.55
C VAL A 128 -2.40 -14.43 2.71
N THR A 129 -3.65 -14.03 2.97
CA THR A 129 -4.44 -14.47 4.13
C THR A 129 -4.55 -16.00 4.19
N THR A 130 -4.81 -16.64 3.04
CA THR A 130 -4.98 -18.10 2.96
C THR A 130 -3.70 -18.88 3.25
N ALA A 131 -2.52 -18.25 3.11
CA ALA A 131 -1.24 -18.87 3.49
C ALA A 131 -1.08 -18.98 5.01
N TYR A 132 -1.78 -18.14 5.78
CA TYR A 132 -1.68 -18.09 7.23
C TYR A 132 -2.93 -18.58 7.95
N SER A 133 -4.10 -18.48 7.35
CA SER A 133 -5.37 -18.90 7.95
C SER A 133 -6.36 -19.43 6.93
N PRO A 134 -6.97 -20.61 7.15
CA PRO A 134 -8.05 -21.12 6.31
C PRO A 134 -9.41 -20.48 6.64
N TYR A 135 -9.47 -19.67 7.69
CA TYR A 135 -10.73 -19.07 8.15
C TYR A 135 -10.97 -17.74 7.47
N THR A 136 -12.11 -17.62 6.81
CA THR A 136 -12.59 -16.39 6.20
C THR A 136 -14.00 -16.08 6.68
N GLN A 137 -14.30 -14.80 6.86
CA GLN A 137 -15.64 -14.32 7.18
C GLN A 137 -16.08 -13.28 6.16
N LYS A 138 -17.26 -13.47 5.58
CA LYS A 138 -17.88 -12.45 4.74
C LYS A 138 -18.63 -11.45 5.60
N VAL A 139 -18.29 -10.18 5.49
CA VAL A 139 -18.95 -9.07 6.16
C VAL A 139 -19.50 -8.10 5.11
N SER A 140 -20.77 -7.70 5.28
CA SER A 140 -21.34 -6.66 4.44
C SER A 140 -21.03 -5.29 5.03
N LEU A 141 -20.40 -4.41 4.26
CA LEU A 141 -20.06 -3.05 4.67
C LEU A 141 -21.02 -2.07 3.99
N SER A 142 -21.95 -1.54 4.75
CA SER A 142 -23.00 -0.63 4.23
C SER A 142 -23.26 0.56 5.18
N TYR A 143 -22.33 0.84 6.11
CA TYR A 143 -22.57 1.87 7.14
C TYR A 143 -22.85 3.25 6.51
N MET A 144 -22.04 3.70 5.57
CA MET A 144 -22.21 5.01 4.93
C MET A 144 -23.54 5.11 4.19
N SER A 145 -23.90 4.09 3.41
CA SER A 145 -25.16 4.08 2.66
C SER A 145 -26.40 3.96 3.54
N SER A 146 -26.25 3.41 4.76
CA SER A 146 -27.35 3.35 5.74
C SER A 146 -27.43 4.56 6.68
N HIS A 147 -26.42 5.45 6.67
CA HIS A 147 -26.34 6.65 7.50
C HIS A 147 -25.88 7.87 6.67
N PRO A 148 -26.57 8.18 5.54
CA PRO A 148 -26.13 9.27 4.66
C PRO A 148 -26.12 10.63 5.36
N GLU A 149 -26.93 10.81 6.40
CA GLU A 149 -27.02 12.04 7.19
C GLU A 149 -25.73 12.39 7.94
N LEU A 150 -24.84 11.41 8.14
CA LEU A 150 -23.53 11.62 8.80
C LEU A 150 -22.46 12.12 7.81
N TYR A 151 -22.76 12.05 6.51
CA TYR A 151 -21.81 12.37 5.45
C TYR A 151 -22.39 13.48 4.57
N LYS A 152 -22.05 14.73 4.86
CA LYS A 152 -22.55 15.91 4.14
C LYS A 152 -22.34 15.83 2.62
N GLN A 153 -21.26 15.18 2.21
CA GLN A 153 -20.90 14.99 0.81
C GLN A 153 -21.77 13.96 0.07
N LEU A 154 -22.64 13.22 0.78
CA LEU A 154 -23.59 12.26 0.22
C LEU A 154 -25.01 12.84 0.09
N SER A 155 -25.25 14.04 0.62
CA SER A 155 -26.57 14.69 0.66
C SER A 155 -26.85 15.56 -0.58
#